data_7c521292bb8db672bc9f8fdcf4fda761
#
_entry.id   7c521292bb8db672bc9f8fdcf4fda761
#
_cell.length_a   1.000
_cell.length_b   1.000
_cell.length_c   1.000
_cell.angle_alpha   90.00
_cell.angle_beta   90.00
_cell.angle_gamma   90.00
#
_symmetry.space_group_name_H-M   'P 1'
#
loop_
_entity.id
_entity.type
_entity.pdbx_description
1 polymer ?
#
loop_
_entity_poly.entity_id
_entity_poly.type
_entity_poly.pdbx_seq_one_letter_code
_entity_poly.pdbx_strand_id
1 'polypeptide(L)'
;MDLGIAGRWAVVCAASKGLGRGCAEALAKEGVNLAINSRNAEVLEKTAEALRALNPAIEVRSVPGDVGREEVREALIAACPQVDILVNNNGGPPPGDFRDWHREEWIQAVDANMITPIELIKATVDRMAANGFGRVVNITSAAVKAPIDILGLSNGARSGLTGFVAGIARQPQLASHNVTINNLLPGSFDTDRLRGNFKNVAEKTQQDIEQVREQRAQGVPARRFGTAEEFGAFCAFMCSEHAGYLTGQNILLDGGAYPGTF
;
A
#
# COMPACT_ATOMS: atom_id res chain seq x y z
N MET A 1 -6.84 -5.87 21.16
CA MET A 1 -7.46 -4.52 21.08
C MET A 1 -8.55 -4.63 20.03
N ASP A 2 -9.76 -4.25 20.34
CA ASP A 2 -10.80 -4.13 19.32
C ASP A 2 -10.52 -2.87 18.49
N LEU A 3 -10.41 -3.00 17.18
CA LEU A 3 -10.14 -1.87 16.28
C LEU A 3 -11.42 -1.08 15.89
N GLY A 4 -12.60 -1.55 16.23
CA GLY A 4 -13.89 -0.92 15.93
C GLY A 4 -14.27 -0.90 14.45
N ILE A 5 -13.73 -1.83 13.64
CA ILE A 5 -13.91 -1.83 12.17
C ILE A 5 -14.62 -3.08 11.62
N ALA A 6 -15.07 -3.99 12.49
CA ALA A 6 -15.80 -5.17 12.05
C ALA A 6 -17.08 -4.80 11.29
N GLY A 7 -17.37 -5.55 10.22
CA GLY A 7 -18.52 -5.32 9.34
C GLY A 7 -18.36 -4.20 8.30
N ARG A 8 -17.31 -3.36 8.40
CA ARG A 8 -16.98 -2.34 7.38
C ARG A 8 -16.50 -2.98 6.08
N TRP A 9 -16.47 -2.19 5.01
CA TRP A 9 -15.96 -2.61 3.71
C TRP A 9 -14.65 -1.91 3.36
N ALA A 10 -13.66 -2.71 2.96
CA ALA A 10 -12.38 -2.21 2.49
C ALA A 10 -12.11 -2.57 1.03
N VAL A 11 -11.63 -1.59 0.28
CA VAL A 11 -10.96 -1.80 -1.01
C VAL A 11 -9.46 -1.97 -0.75
N VAL A 12 -8.85 -3.08 -1.22
CA VAL A 12 -7.41 -3.32 -1.11
C VAL A 12 -6.81 -3.59 -2.49
N CYS A 13 -5.99 -2.67 -2.98
CA CYS A 13 -5.32 -2.77 -4.27
C CYS A 13 -4.06 -3.63 -4.20
N ALA A 14 -3.73 -4.33 -5.29
CA ALA A 14 -2.58 -5.25 -5.41
C ALA A 14 -2.49 -6.24 -4.23
N ALA A 15 -3.64 -6.84 -3.87
CA ALA A 15 -3.82 -7.67 -2.67
C ALA A 15 -3.40 -9.13 -2.82
N SER A 16 -2.96 -9.58 -4.00
CA SER A 16 -2.67 -11.00 -4.23
C SER A 16 -1.37 -11.48 -3.58
N LYS A 17 -0.46 -10.58 -3.19
CA LYS A 17 0.83 -10.90 -2.58
C LYS A 17 1.45 -9.72 -1.84
N GLY A 18 2.53 -9.99 -1.09
CA GLY A 18 3.35 -8.95 -0.43
C GLY A 18 2.54 -8.11 0.55
N LEU A 19 2.83 -6.81 0.60
CA LEU A 19 2.26 -5.89 1.59
C LEU A 19 0.74 -5.73 1.44
N GLY A 20 0.24 -5.66 0.20
CA GLY A 20 -1.21 -5.57 -0.04
C GLY A 20 -1.96 -6.80 0.49
N ARG A 21 -1.39 -8.00 0.33
CA ARG A 21 -1.94 -9.23 0.91
C ARG A 21 -1.90 -9.18 2.44
N GLY A 22 -0.78 -8.77 3.02
CA GLY A 22 -0.67 -8.61 4.48
C GLY A 22 -1.72 -7.65 5.04
N CYS A 23 -1.99 -6.53 4.34
CA CYS A 23 -3.07 -5.61 4.73
C CYS A 23 -4.45 -6.27 4.64
N ALA A 24 -4.74 -7.00 3.56
CA ALA A 24 -6.01 -7.71 3.39
C ALA A 24 -6.21 -8.78 4.47
N GLU A 25 -5.17 -9.56 4.79
CA GLU A 25 -5.22 -10.58 5.86
C GLU A 25 -5.45 -9.96 7.25
N ALA A 26 -4.79 -8.84 7.55
CA ALA A 26 -4.99 -8.14 8.82
C ALA A 26 -6.42 -7.58 8.95
N LEU A 27 -6.93 -6.94 7.91
CA LEU A 27 -8.31 -6.42 7.88
C LEU A 27 -9.35 -7.57 7.96
N ALA A 28 -9.10 -8.70 7.29
CA ALA A 28 -9.97 -9.89 7.39
C ALA A 28 -10.06 -10.42 8.82
N LYS A 29 -8.94 -10.48 9.54
CA LYS A 29 -8.89 -10.90 10.96
C LYS A 29 -9.73 -10.00 11.86
N GLU A 30 -9.80 -8.70 11.53
CA GLU A 30 -10.60 -7.71 12.24
C GLU A 30 -12.09 -7.68 11.80
N GLY A 31 -12.52 -8.64 10.98
CA GLY A 31 -13.93 -8.75 10.57
C GLY A 31 -14.35 -7.77 9.46
N VAL A 32 -13.41 -7.23 8.70
CA VAL A 32 -13.69 -6.31 7.60
C VAL A 32 -14.00 -7.08 6.32
N ASN A 33 -15.10 -6.71 5.63
CA ASN A 33 -15.43 -7.22 4.31
C ASN A 33 -14.49 -6.61 3.26
N LEU A 34 -14.12 -7.36 2.25
CA LEU A 34 -13.05 -6.98 1.34
C LEU A 34 -13.48 -7.00 -0.13
N ALA A 35 -13.17 -5.94 -0.86
CA ALA A 35 -13.03 -5.97 -2.31
C ALA A 35 -11.53 -5.90 -2.63
N ILE A 36 -10.99 -6.97 -3.20
CA ILE A 36 -9.56 -7.10 -3.48
C ILE A 36 -9.27 -7.05 -4.98
N ASN A 37 -8.15 -6.43 -5.33
CA ASN A 37 -7.74 -6.30 -6.72
C ASN A 37 -6.31 -6.81 -6.95
N SER A 38 -6.08 -7.44 -8.08
CA SER A 38 -4.77 -7.62 -8.70
C SER A 38 -4.92 -8.01 -10.17
N ARG A 39 -3.83 -7.96 -10.95
CA ARG A 39 -3.85 -8.24 -12.39
C ARG A 39 -4.07 -9.72 -12.74
N ASN A 40 -3.61 -10.64 -11.91
CA ASN A 40 -3.75 -12.09 -12.16
C ASN A 40 -4.99 -12.62 -11.45
N ALA A 41 -6.00 -13.00 -12.21
CA ALA A 41 -7.30 -13.46 -11.71
C ALA A 41 -7.18 -14.76 -10.88
N GLU A 42 -6.39 -15.73 -11.32
CA GLU A 42 -6.23 -17.01 -10.63
C GLU A 42 -5.57 -16.85 -9.26
N VAL A 43 -4.46 -16.07 -9.20
CA VAL A 43 -3.77 -15.80 -7.93
C VAL A 43 -4.63 -14.97 -7.00
N LEU A 44 -5.43 -14.04 -7.55
CA LEU A 44 -6.34 -13.22 -6.76
C LEU A 44 -7.45 -14.06 -6.14
N GLU A 45 -8.04 -14.99 -6.88
CA GLU A 45 -9.11 -15.85 -6.34
C GLU A 45 -8.57 -16.81 -5.27
N LYS A 46 -7.40 -17.41 -5.46
CA LYS A 46 -6.73 -18.17 -4.39
C LYS A 46 -6.50 -17.34 -3.12
N THR A 47 -6.21 -16.05 -3.29
CA THR A 47 -6.10 -15.13 -2.15
C THR A 47 -7.46 -14.88 -1.50
N ALA A 48 -8.52 -14.68 -2.28
CA ALA A 48 -9.87 -14.51 -1.77
C ALA A 48 -10.35 -15.75 -0.98
N GLU A 49 -10.09 -16.94 -1.49
CA GLU A 49 -10.39 -18.21 -0.79
C GLU A 49 -9.65 -18.29 0.55
N ALA A 50 -8.37 -17.94 0.57
CA ALA A 50 -7.58 -17.92 1.80
C ALA A 50 -8.13 -16.89 2.84
N LEU A 51 -8.56 -15.71 2.38
CA LEU A 51 -9.16 -14.68 3.24
C LEU A 51 -10.52 -15.12 3.80
N ARG A 52 -11.38 -15.76 3.00
CA ARG A 52 -12.65 -16.35 3.45
C ARG A 52 -12.41 -17.47 4.47
N ALA A 53 -11.37 -18.30 4.26
CA ALA A 53 -10.99 -19.34 5.21
C ALA A 53 -10.43 -18.78 6.53
N LEU A 54 -9.75 -17.63 6.45
CA LEU A 54 -9.20 -16.94 7.64
C LEU A 54 -10.30 -16.38 8.55
N ASN A 55 -11.37 -15.87 7.96
CA ASN A 55 -12.56 -15.39 8.68
C ASN A 55 -13.83 -15.68 7.86
N PRO A 56 -14.54 -16.76 8.15
CA PRO A 56 -15.76 -17.14 7.42
C PRO A 56 -16.96 -16.17 7.58
N ALA A 57 -16.87 -15.22 8.51
CA ALA A 57 -17.94 -14.25 8.75
C ALA A 57 -17.91 -13.04 7.80
N ILE A 58 -16.83 -12.87 7.02
CA ILE A 58 -16.68 -11.75 6.11
C ILE A 58 -17.03 -12.12 4.66
N GLU A 59 -17.43 -11.12 3.90
CA GLU A 59 -17.49 -11.21 2.45
C GLU A 59 -16.14 -10.81 1.82
N VAL A 60 -15.72 -11.58 0.79
CA VAL A 60 -14.54 -11.24 -0.02
C VAL A 60 -14.92 -11.30 -1.50
N ARG A 61 -14.75 -10.20 -2.21
CA ARG A 61 -15.04 -10.05 -3.64
C ARG A 61 -13.76 -9.77 -4.41
N SER A 62 -13.50 -10.54 -5.47
CA SER A 62 -12.30 -10.42 -6.32
C SER A 62 -12.63 -9.59 -7.55
N VAL A 63 -11.82 -8.56 -7.82
CA VAL A 63 -11.91 -7.75 -9.04
C VAL A 63 -10.56 -7.79 -9.75
N PRO A 64 -10.37 -8.72 -10.69
CA PRO A 64 -9.12 -8.81 -11.44
C PRO A 64 -9.00 -7.69 -12.47
N GLY A 65 -7.79 -7.20 -12.69
CA GLY A 65 -7.47 -6.20 -13.69
C GLY A 65 -6.40 -5.21 -13.24
N ASP A 66 -5.99 -4.36 -14.16
CA ASP A 66 -5.08 -3.27 -13.87
C ASP A 66 -5.87 -2.09 -13.27
N VAL A 67 -5.60 -1.76 -12.02
CA VAL A 67 -6.26 -0.67 -11.29
C VAL A 67 -5.98 0.72 -11.89
N GLY A 68 -4.95 0.83 -12.75
CA GLY A 68 -4.71 2.03 -13.57
C GLY A 68 -5.83 2.32 -14.58
N ARG A 69 -6.62 1.31 -14.95
CA ARG A 69 -7.75 1.45 -15.88
C ARG A 69 -9.02 1.89 -15.15
N GLU A 70 -9.73 2.84 -15.73
CA GLU A 70 -10.93 3.43 -15.11
C GLU A 70 -12.01 2.38 -14.85
N GLU A 71 -12.31 1.52 -15.83
CA GLU A 71 -13.32 0.49 -15.70
C GLU A 71 -13.02 -0.52 -14.57
N VAL A 72 -11.74 -0.75 -14.25
CA VAL A 72 -11.34 -1.62 -13.13
C VAL A 72 -11.52 -0.90 -11.80
N ARG A 73 -11.22 0.40 -11.73
CA ARG A 73 -11.46 1.21 -10.52
C ARG A 73 -12.96 1.31 -10.21
N GLU A 74 -13.78 1.56 -11.23
CA GLU A 74 -15.25 1.59 -11.08
C GLU A 74 -15.80 0.25 -10.61
N ALA A 75 -15.39 -0.86 -11.23
CA ALA A 75 -15.80 -2.21 -10.82
C ALA A 75 -15.36 -2.53 -9.38
N LEU A 76 -14.16 -2.09 -8.98
CA LEU A 76 -13.62 -2.32 -7.65
C LEU A 76 -14.41 -1.55 -6.57
N ILE A 77 -14.79 -0.31 -6.84
CA ILE A 77 -15.62 0.49 -5.94
C ILE A 77 -17.05 -0.06 -5.90
N ALA A 78 -17.62 -0.42 -7.04
CA ALA A 78 -18.95 -1.01 -7.13
C ALA A 78 -19.06 -2.40 -6.48
N ALA A 79 -17.93 -3.09 -6.29
CA ALA A 79 -17.88 -4.34 -5.54
C ALA A 79 -18.17 -4.17 -4.04
N CYS A 80 -18.12 -2.95 -3.50
CA CYS A 80 -18.49 -2.64 -2.12
C CYS A 80 -19.87 -1.96 -2.08
N PRO A 81 -20.78 -2.36 -1.18
CA PRO A 81 -22.00 -1.57 -0.91
C PRO A 81 -21.66 -0.12 -0.51
N GLN A 82 -20.59 -0.01 0.28
CA GLN A 82 -19.98 1.24 0.73
C GLN A 82 -18.48 1.02 0.93
N VAL A 83 -17.65 1.96 0.51
CA VAL A 83 -16.21 1.92 0.81
C VAL A 83 -15.96 2.73 2.07
N ASP A 84 -15.61 2.05 3.16
CA ASP A 84 -15.22 2.68 4.44
C ASP A 84 -13.69 2.81 4.55
N ILE A 85 -12.97 1.87 3.96
CA ILE A 85 -11.51 1.77 4.01
C ILE A 85 -10.98 1.63 2.58
N LEU A 86 -9.94 2.42 2.25
CA LEU A 86 -9.23 2.33 0.99
C LEU A 86 -7.73 2.12 1.25
N VAL A 87 -7.19 0.98 0.83
CA VAL A 87 -5.75 0.71 0.85
C VAL A 87 -5.20 0.79 -0.57
N ASN A 88 -4.64 1.92 -0.91
CA ASN A 88 -3.97 2.15 -2.17
C ASN A 88 -2.59 1.48 -2.16
N ASN A 89 -2.38 0.61 -3.13
CA ASN A 89 -1.12 -0.07 -3.36
C ASN A 89 -0.98 -0.39 -4.85
N ASN A 90 0.22 -0.25 -5.38
CA ASN A 90 0.53 -0.67 -6.74
C ASN A 90 1.99 -1.12 -6.84
N GLY A 91 2.31 -1.90 -7.87
CA GLY A 91 3.69 -2.25 -8.19
C GLY A 91 4.51 -0.98 -8.44
N GLY A 92 5.63 -0.83 -7.73
CA GLY A 92 6.54 0.29 -8.02
C GLY A 92 7.26 0.08 -9.36
N PRO A 93 7.72 1.16 -10.01
CA PRO A 93 8.52 1.08 -11.24
C PRO A 93 9.85 0.35 -10.99
N PRO A 94 10.50 -0.15 -12.06
CA PRO A 94 11.80 -0.79 -11.94
C PRO A 94 12.87 0.21 -11.50
N PRO A 95 13.93 -0.24 -10.78
CA PRO A 95 15.11 0.56 -10.54
C PRO A 95 15.94 0.70 -11.81
N GLY A 96 16.70 1.80 -11.93
CA GLY A 96 17.60 2.02 -13.07
C GLY A 96 18.35 3.34 -12.96
N ASP A 97 19.16 3.66 -13.98
CA ASP A 97 19.78 4.98 -14.13
C ASP A 97 18.77 5.95 -14.73
N PHE A 98 18.72 7.18 -14.24
CA PHE A 98 17.77 8.18 -14.73
C PHE A 98 18.00 8.55 -16.20
N ARG A 99 19.18 8.31 -16.74
CA ARG A 99 19.53 8.55 -18.14
C ARG A 99 18.91 7.54 -19.09
N ASP A 100 18.54 6.34 -18.58
CA ASP A 100 17.95 5.26 -19.36
C ASP A 100 16.42 5.38 -19.46
N TRP A 101 15.81 6.26 -18.69
CA TRP A 101 14.35 6.44 -18.69
C TRP A 101 13.93 7.56 -19.63
N HIS A 102 13.06 7.21 -20.57
CA HIS A 102 12.41 8.14 -21.45
C HIS A 102 11.14 8.73 -20.80
N ARG A 103 10.49 9.65 -21.48
CA ARG A 103 9.29 10.33 -21.01
C ARG A 103 8.14 9.36 -20.68
N GLU A 104 8.05 8.29 -21.43
CA GLU A 104 7.00 7.26 -21.31
C GLU A 104 7.09 6.52 -19.96
N GLU A 105 8.29 6.14 -19.51
CA GLU A 105 8.50 5.49 -18.21
C GLU A 105 8.15 6.43 -17.06
N TRP A 106 8.45 7.73 -17.19
CA TRP A 106 8.05 8.74 -16.22
C TRP A 106 6.53 8.88 -16.14
N ILE A 107 5.84 8.97 -17.28
CA ILE A 107 4.38 9.05 -17.32
C ILE A 107 3.74 7.81 -16.69
N GLN A 108 4.21 6.61 -17.06
CA GLN A 108 3.70 5.36 -16.49
C GLN A 108 3.91 5.28 -14.97
N ALA A 109 5.08 5.71 -14.48
CA ALA A 109 5.37 5.72 -13.05
C ALA A 109 4.46 6.69 -12.28
N VAL A 110 4.24 7.89 -12.81
CA VAL A 110 3.35 8.91 -12.25
C VAL A 110 1.90 8.42 -12.30
N ASP A 111 1.45 7.89 -13.43
CA ASP A 111 0.09 7.37 -13.57
C ASP A 111 -0.20 6.27 -12.55
N ALA A 112 0.66 5.25 -12.48
CA ALA A 112 0.44 4.10 -11.61
C ALA A 112 0.60 4.41 -10.11
N ASN A 113 1.53 5.30 -9.72
CA ASN A 113 1.90 5.49 -8.32
C ASN A 113 1.49 6.86 -7.73
N MET A 114 0.88 7.73 -8.53
CA MET A 114 0.35 9.02 -8.09
C MET A 114 -1.09 9.22 -8.56
N ILE A 115 -1.36 9.20 -9.88
CA ILE A 115 -2.68 9.52 -10.43
C ILE A 115 -3.71 8.44 -10.05
N THR A 116 -3.41 7.17 -10.25
CA THR A 116 -4.32 6.07 -9.89
C THR A 116 -4.78 6.12 -8.42
N PRO A 117 -3.89 6.25 -7.40
CA PRO A 117 -4.32 6.48 -6.03
C PRO A 117 -5.18 7.74 -5.85
N ILE A 118 -4.85 8.85 -6.53
CA ILE A 118 -5.64 10.10 -6.47
C ILE A 118 -7.06 9.87 -6.99
N GLU A 119 -7.24 9.18 -8.12
CA GLU A 119 -8.55 8.88 -8.67
C GLU A 119 -9.39 7.97 -7.75
N LEU A 120 -8.79 6.98 -7.09
CA LEU A 120 -9.46 6.16 -6.08
C LEU A 120 -9.86 6.98 -4.84
N ILE A 121 -8.99 7.87 -4.36
CA ILE A 121 -9.30 8.79 -3.27
C ILE A 121 -10.49 9.67 -3.65
N LYS A 122 -10.42 10.34 -4.80
CA LYS A 122 -11.48 11.21 -5.33
C LYS A 122 -12.84 10.49 -5.43
N ALA A 123 -12.83 9.22 -5.85
CA ALA A 123 -14.05 8.44 -6.02
C ALA A 123 -14.67 7.95 -4.69
N THR A 124 -13.97 8.07 -3.55
CA THR A 124 -14.42 7.45 -2.28
C THR A 124 -14.62 8.43 -1.14
N VAL A 125 -13.81 9.49 -1.03
CA VAL A 125 -13.73 10.31 0.20
C VAL A 125 -15.01 11.09 0.51
N ASP A 126 -15.75 11.56 -0.49
CA ASP A 126 -16.99 12.31 -0.27
C ASP A 126 -18.10 11.43 0.33
N ARG A 127 -18.19 10.17 -0.12
CA ARG A 127 -19.10 9.19 0.49
C ARG A 127 -18.66 8.79 1.89
N MET A 128 -17.35 8.62 2.12
CA MET A 128 -16.80 8.40 3.45
C MET A 128 -17.18 9.53 4.40
N ALA A 129 -17.02 10.79 3.96
CA ALA A 129 -17.38 11.96 4.76
C ALA A 129 -18.89 12.02 5.05
N ALA A 130 -19.75 11.77 4.05
CA ALA A 130 -21.20 11.73 4.22
C ALA A 130 -21.64 10.65 5.22
N ASN A 131 -20.88 9.56 5.35
CA ASN A 131 -21.17 8.46 6.28
C ASN A 131 -20.48 8.62 7.66
N GLY A 132 -19.69 9.69 7.86
CA GLY A 132 -19.02 9.98 9.13
C GLY A 132 -17.89 9.03 9.49
N PHE A 133 -17.36 8.29 8.51
CA PHE A 133 -16.19 7.43 8.67
C PHE A 133 -15.47 7.19 7.33
N GLY A 134 -14.16 7.36 7.34
CA GLY A 134 -13.31 6.99 6.21
C GLY A 134 -11.85 6.81 6.63
N ARG A 135 -11.19 5.80 6.09
CA ARG A 135 -9.78 5.53 6.30
C ARG A 135 -9.10 5.26 4.96
N VAL A 136 -8.20 6.15 4.59
CA VAL A 136 -7.39 5.99 3.39
C VAL A 136 -5.94 5.78 3.80
N VAL A 137 -5.35 4.68 3.36
CA VAL A 137 -3.95 4.32 3.57
C VAL A 137 -3.29 4.14 2.22
N ASN A 138 -2.28 4.95 1.93
CA ASN A 138 -1.46 4.81 0.72
C ASN A 138 -0.16 4.10 1.08
N ILE A 139 0.14 2.98 0.44
CA ILE A 139 1.43 2.31 0.57
C ILE A 139 2.40 2.98 -0.40
N THR A 140 3.33 3.76 0.14
CA THR A 140 4.31 4.51 -0.66
C THR A 140 5.71 3.88 -0.55
N SER A 141 6.70 4.57 -0.01
CA SER A 141 8.08 4.09 0.12
C SER A 141 8.85 4.92 1.15
N ALA A 142 9.78 4.30 1.88
CA ALA A 142 10.78 5.00 2.68
C ALA A 142 11.61 5.98 1.83
N ALA A 143 11.75 5.72 0.54
CA ALA A 143 12.44 6.61 -0.41
C ALA A 143 11.77 8.00 -0.58
N VAL A 144 10.57 8.21 -0.08
CA VAL A 144 9.97 9.56 0.03
C VAL A 144 10.73 10.43 1.03
N LYS A 145 11.22 9.85 2.14
CA LYS A 145 12.02 10.56 3.15
C LYS A 145 13.52 10.48 2.87
N ALA A 146 13.99 9.35 2.35
CA ALA A 146 15.40 9.14 1.98
C ALA A 146 15.49 8.67 0.51
N PRO A 147 15.46 9.59 -0.47
CA PRO A 147 15.51 9.25 -1.89
C PRO A 147 16.72 8.39 -2.22
N ILE A 148 16.47 7.35 -3.01
CA ILE A 148 17.49 6.41 -3.49
C ILE A 148 17.73 6.71 -4.97
N ASP A 149 18.97 6.86 -5.39
CA ASP A 149 19.37 7.29 -6.74
C ASP A 149 18.77 6.43 -7.86
N ILE A 150 18.86 5.10 -7.72
CA ILE A 150 18.32 4.15 -8.70
C ILE A 150 16.79 4.04 -8.69
N LEU A 151 16.10 4.73 -7.81
CA LEU A 151 14.63 4.70 -7.68
C LEU A 151 13.97 6.00 -8.15
N GLY A 152 14.60 6.77 -9.03
CA GLY A 152 14.14 8.09 -9.46
C GLY A 152 12.67 8.14 -9.86
N LEU A 153 12.18 7.20 -10.67
CA LEU A 153 10.78 7.09 -11.07
C LEU A 153 9.85 6.96 -9.86
N SER A 154 10.21 6.10 -8.90
CA SER A 154 9.44 5.89 -7.67
C SER A 154 9.54 7.11 -6.74
N ASN A 155 10.73 7.69 -6.58
CA ASN A 155 10.94 8.88 -5.76
C ASN A 155 10.04 10.02 -6.23
N GLY A 156 10.00 10.31 -7.54
CA GLY A 156 9.19 11.38 -8.10
C GLY A 156 7.69 11.14 -7.93
N ALA A 157 7.19 9.98 -8.36
CA ALA A 157 5.76 9.67 -8.32
C ALA A 157 5.21 9.61 -6.89
N ARG A 158 5.90 8.92 -5.97
CA ARG A 158 5.42 8.75 -4.60
C ARG A 158 5.57 10.01 -3.75
N SER A 159 6.58 10.84 -3.99
CA SER A 159 6.67 12.17 -3.37
C SER A 159 5.55 13.09 -3.84
N GLY A 160 5.18 13.03 -5.13
CA GLY A 160 4.02 13.75 -5.65
C GLY A 160 2.72 13.34 -4.93
N LEU A 161 2.49 12.03 -4.75
CA LEU A 161 1.33 11.54 -4.00
C LEU A 161 1.34 12.01 -2.54
N THR A 162 2.47 11.94 -1.85
CA THR A 162 2.55 12.39 -0.45
C THR A 162 2.33 13.89 -0.30
N GLY A 163 2.80 14.70 -1.26
CA GLY A 163 2.52 16.14 -1.32
C GLY A 163 1.03 16.44 -1.52
N PHE A 164 0.37 15.72 -2.44
CA PHE A 164 -1.08 15.80 -2.63
C PHE A 164 -1.85 15.44 -1.36
N VAL A 165 -1.51 14.32 -0.72
CA VAL A 165 -2.16 13.87 0.54
C VAL A 165 -1.98 14.91 1.65
N ALA A 166 -0.79 15.50 1.80
CA ALA A 166 -0.55 16.53 2.80
C ALA A 166 -1.49 17.74 2.65
N GLY A 167 -1.89 18.08 1.42
CA GLY A 167 -2.87 19.13 1.14
C GLY A 167 -4.29 18.72 1.51
N ILE A 168 -4.78 17.62 0.92
CA ILE A 168 -6.20 17.24 1.03
C ILE A 168 -6.58 16.72 2.42
N ALA A 169 -5.68 16.04 3.13
CA ALA A 169 -5.96 15.48 4.45
C ALA A 169 -6.31 16.54 5.52
N ARG A 170 -6.02 17.82 5.24
CA ARG A 170 -6.32 18.96 6.12
C ARG A 170 -7.63 19.66 5.79
N GLN A 171 -8.35 19.20 4.78
CA GLN A 171 -9.64 19.80 4.42
C GLN A 171 -10.67 19.53 5.52
N PRO A 172 -11.31 20.58 6.11
CA PRO A 172 -12.30 20.37 7.16
C PRO A 172 -13.49 19.50 6.72
N GLN A 173 -13.84 19.54 5.42
CA GLN A 173 -14.90 18.72 4.83
C GLN A 173 -14.63 17.21 4.96
N LEU A 174 -13.37 16.80 5.09
CA LEU A 174 -12.98 15.41 5.31
C LEU A 174 -12.66 15.16 6.79
N ALA A 175 -11.75 15.93 7.37
CA ALA A 175 -11.24 15.69 8.71
C ALA A 175 -12.30 15.81 9.79
N SER A 176 -13.22 16.80 9.71
CA SER A 176 -14.31 16.96 10.67
C SER A 176 -15.39 15.87 10.55
N HIS A 177 -15.42 15.13 9.44
CA HIS A 177 -16.30 14.01 9.21
C HIS A 177 -15.60 12.65 9.44
N ASN A 178 -14.55 12.64 10.26
CA ASN A 178 -13.84 11.41 10.64
C ASN A 178 -13.23 10.65 9.44
N VAL A 179 -12.80 11.38 8.40
CA VAL A 179 -12.04 10.83 7.27
C VAL A 179 -10.57 11.13 7.47
N THR A 180 -9.74 10.11 7.51
CA THR A 180 -8.28 10.25 7.61
C THR A 180 -7.59 9.71 6.36
N ILE A 181 -6.53 10.39 5.92
CA ILE A 181 -5.74 10.01 4.75
C ILE A 181 -4.27 10.03 5.15
N ASN A 182 -3.61 8.86 5.14
CA ASN A 182 -2.24 8.71 5.57
C ASN A 182 -1.41 7.88 4.57
N ASN A 183 -0.10 8.02 4.66
CA ASN A 183 0.85 7.27 3.87
C ASN A 183 1.69 6.37 4.77
N LEU A 184 1.76 5.08 4.46
CA LEU A 184 2.72 4.15 5.06
C LEU A 184 3.94 4.03 4.14
N LEU A 185 5.10 4.23 4.71
CA LEU A 185 6.38 4.26 4.02
C LEU A 185 7.19 3.01 4.37
N PRO A 186 7.01 1.89 3.64
CA PRO A 186 7.78 0.68 3.91
C PRO A 186 9.27 0.88 3.57
N GLY A 187 10.13 0.43 4.45
CA GLY A 187 11.52 0.14 4.17
C GLY A 187 11.68 -1.23 3.52
N SER A 188 12.61 -2.05 4.03
CA SER A 188 12.85 -3.39 3.52
C SER A 188 11.95 -4.43 4.20
N PHE A 189 10.97 -4.94 3.44
CA PHE A 189 10.07 -6.03 3.85
C PHE A 189 10.34 -7.28 3.03
N ASP A 190 10.29 -8.47 3.68
CA ASP A 190 10.50 -9.76 3.03
C ASP A 190 9.30 -10.11 2.12
N THR A 191 9.40 -9.68 0.89
CA THR A 191 8.41 -9.87 -0.18
C THR A 191 9.07 -10.47 -1.41
N ASP A 192 8.28 -11.06 -2.31
CA ASP A 192 8.79 -11.59 -3.58
C ASP A 192 9.57 -10.53 -4.37
N ARG A 193 9.18 -9.26 -4.29
CA ARG A 193 9.89 -8.17 -4.94
C ARG A 193 11.30 -7.98 -4.36
N LEU A 194 11.43 -8.00 -3.03
CA LEU A 194 12.74 -7.87 -2.40
C LEU A 194 13.63 -9.08 -2.69
N ARG A 195 13.05 -10.30 -2.66
CA ARG A 195 13.76 -11.53 -3.03
C ARG A 195 14.23 -11.51 -4.48
N GLY A 196 13.38 -11.01 -5.41
CA GLY A 196 13.76 -10.79 -6.80
C GLY A 196 14.93 -9.81 -6.94
N ASN A 197 14.96 -8.73 -6.15
CA ASN A 197 16.09 -7.80 -6.13
C ASN A 197 17.38 -8.48 -5.64
N PHE A 198 17.31 -9.33 -4.62
CA PHE A 198 18.50 -10.08 -4.15
C PHE A 198 19.03 -11.00 -5.24
N LYS A 199 18.15 -11.70 -5.95
CA LYS A 199 18.55 -12.56 -7.08
C LYS A 199 19.29 -11.75 -8.16
N ASN A 200 18.75 -10.60 -8.55
CA ASN A 200 19.41 -9.74 -9.54
C ASN A 200 20.76 -9.21 -9.08
N VAL A 201 20.92 -8.89 -7.78
CA VAL A 201 22.20 -8.46 -7.22
C VAL A 201 23.20 -9.63 -7.18
N ALA A 202 22.77 -10.80 -6.70
CA ALA A 202 23.59 -12.01 -6.64
C ALA A 202 24.14 -12.40 -8.02
N GLU A 203 23.28 -12.37 -9.06
CA GLU A 203 23.68 -12.64 -10.44
C GLU A 203 24.72 -11.62 -10.96
N LYS A 204 24.51 -10.32 -10.69
CA LYS A 204 25.42 -9.25 -11.15
C LYS A 204 26.78 -9.26 -10.42
N THR A 205 26.78 -9.61 -9.15
CA THR A 205 27.99 -9.59 -8.30
C THR A 205 28.67 -10.96 -8.17
N GLN A 206 28.08 -12.01 -8.76
CA GLN A 206 28.52 -13.41 -8.62
C GLN A 206 28.64 -13.88 -7.16
N GLN A 207 27.76 -13.34 -6.29
CA GLN A 207 27.67 -13.71 -4.88
C GLN A 207 26.55 -14.71 -4.65
N ASP A 208 26.61 -15.43 -3.53
CA ASP A 208 25.49 -16.25 -3.07
C ASP A 208 24.30 -15.36 -2.62
N ILE A 209 23.08 -15.79 -2.96
CA ILE A 209 21.87 -15.01 -2.67
C ILE A 209 21.64 -14.81 -1.17
N GLU A 210 21.97 -15.82 -0.34
CA GLU A 210 21.82 -15.70 1.11
C GLU A 210 22.86 -14.75 1.72
N GLN A 211 24.07 -14.70 1.14
CA GLN A 211 25.06 -13.69 1.53
C GLN A 211 24.59 -12.27 1.21
N VAL A 212 24.02 -12.05 0.02
CA VAL A 212 23.42 -10.75 -0.35
C VAL A 212 22.28 -10.39 0.60
N ARG A 213 21.42 -11.35 0.91
CA ARG A 213 20.30 -11.17 1.85
C ARG A 213 20.79 -10.79 3.24
N GLU A 214 21.75 -11.53 3.77
CA GLU A 214 22.33 -11.27 5.11
C GLU A 214 23.00 -9.91 5.18
N GLN A 215 23.84 -9.55 4.21
CA GLN A 215 24.50 -8.24 4.14
C GLN A 215 23.47 -7.10 4.14
N ARG A 216 22.37 -7.26 3.39
CA ARG A 216 21.29 -6.28 3.36
C ARG A 216 20.55 -6.19 4.68
N ALA A 217 20.29 -7.30 5.34
CA ALA A 217 19.67 -7.32 6.67
C ALA A 217 20.57 -6.65 7.72
N GLN A 218 21.89 -6.87 7.66
CA GLN A 218 22.86 -6.23 8.53
C GLN A 218 22.92 -4.70 8.34
N GLY A 219 22.51 -4.18 7.19
CA GLY A 219 22.37 -2.74 6.93
C GLY A 219 21.16 -2.09 7.60
N VAL A 220 20.19 -2.88 8.06
CA VAL A 220 19.03 -2.38 8.82
C VAL A 220 19.37 -2.41 10.31
N PRO A 221 19.11 -1.36 11.11
CA PRO A 221 19.38 -1.41 12.56
C PRO A 221 18.70 -2.58 13.28
N ALA A 222 17.46 -2.95 12.87
CA ALA A 222 16.74 -4.13 13.38
C ALA A 222 17.38 -5.47 12.98
N ARG A 223 18.42 -5.48 12.13
CA ARG A 223 19.14 -6.67 11.63
C ARG A 223 18.26 -7.73 10.96
N ARG A 224 17.11 -7.32 10.48
CA ARG A 224 16.14 -8.15 9.74
C ARG A 224 15.28 -7.31 8.81
N PHE A 225 14.57 -7.98 7.95
CA PHE A 225 13.48 -7.38 7.17
C PHE A 225 12.18 -7.43 7.97
N GLY A 226 11.28 -6.48 7.71
CA GLY A 226 9.90 -6.54 8.19
C GLY A 226 9.13 -7.65 7.48
N THR A 227 8.04 -8.12 8.07
CA THR A 227 7.15 -9.12 7.46
C THR A 227 5.86 -8.46 6.94
N ALA A 228 5.17 -9.13 6.02
CA ALA A 228 3.88 -8.65 5.50
C ALA A 228 2.83 -8.56 6.62
N GLU A 229 2.92 -9.45 7.61
CA GLU A 229 2.05 -9.47 8.80
C GLU A 229 2.27 -8.25 9.68
N GLU A 230 3.52 -7.87 9.96
CA GLU A 230 3.85 -6.66 10.74
C GLU A 230 3.32 -5.40 10.03
N PHE A 231 3.49 -5.33 8.72
CA PHE A 231 2.97 -4.22 7.92
C PHE A 231 1.44 -4.17 7.91
N GLY A 232 0.81 -5.33 7.71
CA GLY A 232 -0.65 -5.49 7.70
C GLY A 232 -1.28 -5.12 9.04
N ALA A 233 -0.71 -5.56 10.15
CA ALA A 233 -1.18 -5.23 11.49
C ALA A 233 -1.17 -3.71 11.72
N PHE A 234 -0.10 -3.04 11.32
CA PHE A 234 -0.03 -1.59 11.43
C PHE A 234 -1.00 -0.89 10.47
N CYS A 235 -1.18 -1.39 9.26
CA CYS A 235 -2.19 -0.89 8.33
C CYS A 235 -3.61 -1.02 8.92
N ALA A 236 -3.96 -2.15 9.52
CA ALA A 236 -5.26 -2.33 10.18
C ALA A 236 -5.46 -1.35 11.35
N PHE A 237 -4.42 -1.10 12.16
CA PHE A 237 -4.46 -0.08 13.19
C PHE A 237 -4.73 1.32 12.58
N MET A 238 -4.07 1.68 11.48
CA MET A 238 -4.30 2.96 10.82
C MET A 238 -5.72 3.08 10.22
N CYS A 239 -6.38 1.96 9.97
CA CYS A 239 -7.78 1.90 9.53
C CYS A 239 -8.78 1.87 10.69
N SER A 240 -8.33 1.79 11.95
CA SER A 240 -9.16 1.66 13.14
C SER A 240 -9.89 2.96 13.54
N GLU A 241 -10.86 2.84 14.44
CA GLU A 241 -11.46 4.00 15.11
C GLU A 241 -10.44 4.75 15.97
N HIS A 242 -9.45 4.04 16.52
CA HIS A 242 -8.40 4.63 17.37
C HIS A 242 -7.45 5.56 16.61
N ALA A 243 -7.32 5.41 15.28
CA ALA A 243 -6.50 6.27 14.44
C ALA A 243 -7.23 7.52 13.92
N GLY A 244 -8.43 7.83 14.42
CA GLY A 244 -9.26 8.93 13.94
C GLY A 244 -8.64 10.34 14.09
N TYR A 245 -7.60 10.51 14.92
CA TYR A 245 -6.88 11.80 15.06
C TYR A 245 -5.55 11.82 14.30
N LEU A 246 -5.24 10.78 13.52
CA LEU A 246 -4.05 10.70 12.68
C LEU A 246 -4.43 10.93 11.21
N THR A 247 -4.11 12.10 10.67
CA THR A 247 -4.34 12.40 9.24
C THR A 247 -3.20 13.21 8.65
N GLY A 248 -2.92 13.02 7.36
CA GLY A 248 -1.86 13.70 6.62
C GLY A 248 -0.44 13.23 6.97
N GLN A 249 -0.28 12.07 7.61
CA GLN A 249 1.00 11.59 8.10
C GLN A 249 1.74 10.72 7.09
N ASN A 250 3.07 10.78 7.15
CA ASN A 250 4.02 9.94 6.42
C ASN A 250 4.74 9.05 7.45
N ILE A 251 4.27 7.82 7.63
CA ILE A 251 4.71 6.94 8.71
C ILE A 251 5.70 5.90 8.18
N LEU A 252 6.93 5.96 8.67
CA LEU A 252 7.98 5.00 8.33
C LEU A 252 7.81 3.69 9.09
N LEU A 253 7.94 2.58 8.35
CA LEU A 253 8.09 1.24 8.88
C LEU A 253 9.35 0.65 8.24
N ASP A 254 10.52 0.87 8.82
CA ASP A 254 11.80 0.60 8.17
C ASP A 254 12.88 -0.07 9.05
N GLY A 255 12.51 -0.49 10.26
CA GLY A 255 13.45 -1.11 11.20
C GLY A 255 14.55 -0.16 11.69
N GLY A 256 14.31 1.15 11.63
CA GLY A 256 15.24 2.20 12.06
C GLY A 256 16.26 2.59 10.98
N ALA A 257 16.05 2.23 9.72
CA ALA A 257 17.02 2.50 8.65
C ALA A 257 17.16 3.98 8.29
N TYR A 258 16.10 4.78 8.49
CA TYR A 258 16.16 6.22 8.26
C TYR A 258 16.87 6.95 9.42
N PRO A 259 17.97 7.68 9.15
CA PRO A 259 18.76 8.31 10.22
C PRO A 259 18.27 9.72 10.59
N GLY A 260 17.20 10.21 9.98
CA GLY A 260 16.70 11.56 10.19
C GLY A 260 15.66 11.67 11.31
N THR A 261 15.40 12.91 11.73
CA THR A 261 14.39 13.23 12.74
C THR A 261 13.00 13.48 12.11
N PHE A 262 12.95 13.99 10.86
CA PHE A 262 11.73 14.41 10.15
C PHE A 262 11.53 13.70 8.81
#